data_7d785be2ad06a9c763c8e261788d9abd
#
_entry.id   7d785be2ad06a9c763c8e261788d9abd
#
_cell.length_a   1.000
_cell.length_b   1.000
_cell.length_c   1.000
_cell.angle_alpha   90.00
_cell.angle_beta   90.00
_cell.angle_gamma   90.00
#
_symmetry.space_group_name_H-M   'P 1'
#
loop_
_entity.id
_entity.type
_entity.pdbx_description
1 polymer ?
#
loop_
_entity_poly.entity_id
_entity_poly.type
_entity_poly.pdbx_seq_one_letter_code
_entity_poly.pdbx_strand_id
1 'polypeptide(L)'
;MPSPLLLIVAGPNGSGKTTLVRQGVLAAHLDVPLGSINPDDVARDLAGGGAPTADISLRAAQICDGRLDDEIEAGRSVTVETVLSSDKLKQRVETAKSVDFRVALVYVTLRHPALHVARVRQRHALGGHDVPAERVLRRRERSHELFAWFAERADLVLVFDNTAAPVYTAGKADGVWDLAASDRLPEELAATLRRLAG
;
A
#
# COMPACT_ATOMS: atom_id res chain seq x y z
N MET A 1 -24.14 -10.17 -9.27
CA MET A 1 -22.90 -10.67 -8.66
C MET A 1 -22.32 -9.54 -7.80
N PRO A 2 -21.60 -9.80 -6.71
CA PRO A 2 -20.95 -8.72 -5.97
C PRO A 2 -19.95 -7.99 -6.88
N SER A 3 -19.82 -6.67 -6.70
CA SER A 3 -18.85 -5.86 -7.44
C SER A 3 -17.41 -6.36 -7.18
N PRO A 4 -16.54 -6.42 -8.19
CA PRO A 4 -15.16 -6.81 -8.01
C PRO A 4 -14.43 -5.82 -7.08
N LEU A 5 -13.36 -6.28 -6.41
CA LEU A 5 -12.61 -5.50 -5.43
C LEU A 5 -11.20 -5.18 -5.94
N LEU A 6 -10.86 -3.90 -6.02
CA LEU A 6 -9.49 -3.43 -6.10
C LEU A 6 -8.99 -3.13 -4.67
N LEU A 7 -8.19 -4.04 -4.11
CA LEU A 7 -7.56 -3.85 -2.81
C LEU A 7 -6.16 -3.25 -3.00
N ILE A 8 -5.95 -2.05 -2.49
CA ILE A 8 -4.66 -1.35 -2.52
C ILE A 8 -4.03 -1.45 -1.12
N VAL A 9 -2.96 -2.22 -1.00
CA VAL A 9 -2.16 -2.28 0.23
C VAL A 9 -0.98 -1.32 0.08
N ALA A 10 -1.09 -0.17 0.70
CA ALA A 10 -0.21 0.97 0.52
C ALA A 10 0.58 1.33 1.78
N GLY A 11 1.66 2.08 1.57
CA GLY A 11 2.45 2.66 2.65
C GLY A 11 3.96 2.64 2.37
N PRO A 12 4.74 3.43 3.10
CA PRO A 12 6.17 3.62 2.86
C PRO A 12 6.99 2.32 2.90
N ASN A 13 8.21 2.37 2.34
CA ASN A 13 9.16 1.27 2.46
C ASN A 13 9.39 0.93 3.95
N GLY A 14 9.48 -0.35 4.29
CA GLY A 14 9.71 -0.81 5.66
C GLY A 14 8.50 -0.72 6.59
N SER A 15 7.32 -0.29 6.13
CA SER A 15 6.11 -0.23 6.97
C SER A 15 5.54 -1.60 7.35
N GLY A 16 5.89 -2.69 6.61
CA GLY A 16 5.44 -4.05 6.91
C GLY A 16 4.19 -4.50 6.15
N LYS A 17 3.84 -3.88 5.04
CA LYS A 17 2.69 -4.23 4.19
C LYS A 17 2.61 -5.72 3.86
N THR A 18 3.66 -6.26 3.25
CA THR A 18 3.74 -7.67 2.85
C THR A 18 3.56 -8.62 4.04
N THR A 19 4.12 -8.27 5.19
CA THR A 19 3.96 -9.06 6.41
C THR A 19 2.51 -9.06 6.88
N LEU A 20 1.87 -7.90 6.89
CA LEU A 20 0.46 -7.73 7.29
C LEU A 20 -0.48 -8.54 6.39
N VAL A 21 -0.25 -8.53 5.07
CA VAL A 21 -1.01 -9.35 4.11
C VAL A 21 -0.79 -10.83 4.37
N ARG A 22 0.49 -11.27 4.48
CA ARG A 22 0.84 -12.71 4.66
C ARG A 22 0.38 -13.29 6.00
N GLN A 23 0.29 -12.48 7.04
CA GLN A 23 -0.21 -12.90 8.36
C GLN A 23 -1.74 -12.96 8.44
N GLY A 24 -2.46 -12.64 7.37
CA GLY A 24 -3.92 -12.69 7.33
C GLY A 24 -4.61 -11.65 8.23
N VAL A 25 -3.90 -10.61 8.68
CA VAL A 25 -4.46 -9.55 9.56
C VAL A 25 -5.68 -8.89 8.90
N LEU A 26 -5.65 -8.77 7.57
CA LEU A 26 -6.74 -8.15 6.81
C LEU A 26 -8.00 -8.99 6.74
N ALA A 27 -7.91 -10.31 6.88
CA ALA A 27 -9.05 -11.21 6.79
C ALA A 27 -10.12 -10.97 7.88
N ALA A 28 -9.76 -10.30 8.98
CA ALA A 28 -10.72 -9.88 9.99
C ALA A 28 -11.56 -8.66 9.57
N HIS A 29 -11.16 -7.96 8.51
CA HIS A 29 -11.78 -6.69 8.08
C HIS A 29 -12.38 -6.76 6.68
N LEU A 30 -11.87 -7.61 5.81
CA LEU A 30 -12.33 -7.74 4.43
C LEU A 30 -11.91 -9.09 3.81
N ASP A 31 -12.65 -9.52 2.79
CA ASP A 31 -12.26 -10.65 1.95
C ASP A 31 -11.10 -10.22 1.04
N VAL A 32 -9.90 -10.73 1.33
CA VAL A 32 -8.70 -10.40 0.56
C VAL A 32 -8.64 -11.26 -0.69
N PRO A 33 -8.62 -10.67 -1.91
CA PRO A 33 -8.42 -11.43 -3.14
C PRO A 33 -7.14 -12.25 -3.09
N LEU A 34 -7.21 -13.49 -3.58
CA LEU A 34 -6.05 -14.37 -3.70
C LEU A 34 -5.09 -13.83 -4.77
N GLY A 35 -3.81 -13.80 -4.41
CA GLY A 35 -2.76 -13.28 -5.29
C GLY A 35 -2.59 -11.77 -5.16
N SER A 36 -1.42 -11.36 -4.73
CA SER A 36 -1.03 -9.94 -4.64
C SER A 36 -0.08 -9.61 -5.78
N ILE A 37 -0.37 -8.53 -6.50
CA ILE A 37 0.56 -7.93 -7.46
C ILE A 37 1.56 -7.09 -6.66
N ASN A 38 2.79 -7.62 -6.52
CA ASN A 38 3.86 -6.97 -5.77
C ASN A 38 5.13 -6.84 -6.63
N PRO A 39 5.54 -5.62 -6.98
CA PRO A 39 6.75 -5.41 -7.80
C PRO A 39 8.04 -5.96 -7.18
N ASP A 40 8.16 -5.99 -5.84
CA ASP A 40 9.33 -6.55 -5.16
C ASP A 40 9.42 -8.08 -5.36
N ASP A 41 8.30 -8.80 -5.38
CA ASP A 41 8.25 -10.24 -5.62
C ASP A 41 8.58 -10.54 -7.09
N VAL A 42 7.95 -9.83 -8.04
CA VAL A 42 8.25 -9.98 -9.48
C VAL A 42 9.72 -9.67 -9.78
N ALA A 43 10.29 -8.62 -9.17
CA ALA A 43 11.69 -8.28 -9.36
C ALA A 43 12.64 -9.38 -8.83
N ARG A 44 12.29 -10.01 -7.71
CA ARG A 44 13.05 -11.12 -7.13
C ARG A 44 13.03 -12.34 -8.05
N ASP A 45 11.86 -12.69 -8.59
CA ASP A 45 11.71 -13.80 -9.52
C ASP A 45 12.52 -13.57 -10.81
N LEU A 46 12.47 -12.36 -11.36
CA LEU A 46 13.25 -11.97 -12.54
C LEU A 46 14.77 -11.98 -12.29
N ALA A 47 15.18 -11.72 -11.06
CA ALA A 47 16.61 -11.71 -10.68
C ALA A 47 17.20 -13.13 -10.48
N GLY A 48 16.38 -14.18 -10.47
CA GLY A 48 16.84 -15.58 -10.38
C GLY A 48 17.66 -15.88 -9.12
N GLY A 49 17.36 -15.24 -7.99
CA GLY A 49 18.05 -15.41 -6.71
C GLY A 49 19.17 -14.39 -6.44
N GLY A 50 19.49 -13.51 -7.40
CA GLY A 50 20.37 -12.35 -7.19
C GLY A 50 19.64 -11.13 -6.66
N ALA A 51 20.38 -10.06 -6.35
CA ALA A 51 19.78 -8.76 -6.05
C ALA A 51 19.23 -8.11 -7.33
N PRO A 52 17.95 -7.64 -7.35
CA PRO A 52 17.38 -6.98 -8.51
C PRO A 52 18.15 -5.70 -8.89
N THR A 53 18.51 -5.56 -10.16
CA THR A 53 19.06 -4.31 -10.70
C THR A 53 17.98 -3.26 -10.91
N ALA A 54 18.36 -2.02 -11.22
CA ALA A 54 17.41 -0.96 -11.56
C ALA A 54 16.53 -1.31 -12.77
N ASP A 55 17.11 -1.95 -13.79
CA ASP A 55 16.39 -2.38 -14.99
C ASP A 55 15.41 -3.51 -14.69
N ILE A 56 15.80 -4.49 -13.87
CA ILE A 56 14.91 -5.56 -13.41
C ILE A 56 13.75 -4.95 -12.60
N SER A 57 14.02 -4.00 -11.72
CA SER A 57 12.99 -3.33 -10.92
C SER A 57 12.01 -2.52 -11.79
N LEU A 58 12.50 -1.84 -12.83
CA LEU A 58 11.66 -1.13 -13.80
C LEU A 58 10.78 -2.11 -14.58
N ARG A 59 11.36 -3.20 -15.08
CA ARG A 59 10.64 -4.24 -15.82
C ARG A 59 9.58 -4.92 -14.94
N ALA A 60 9.90 -5.21 -13.68
CA ALA A 60 8.94 -5.75 -12.72
C ALA A 60 7.75 -4.81 -12.50
N ALA A 61 8.00 -3.50 -12.37
CA ALA A 61 6.94 -2.52 -12.25
C ALA A 61 6.04 -2.49 -13.51
N GLN A 62 6.60 -2.54 -14.72
CA GLN A 62 5.83 -2.60 -15.97
C GLN A 62 4.97 -3.87 -16.08
N ILE A 63 5.52 -5.03 -15.68
CA ILE A 63 4.76 -6.29 -15.63
C ILE A 63 3.60 -6.18 -14.64
N CYS A 64 3.83 -5.60 -13.47
CA CYS A 64 2.78 -5.41 -12.47
C CYS A 64 1.69 -4.44 -12.96
N ASP A 65 2.10 -3.37 -13.62
CA ASP A 65 1.19 -2.40 -14.24
C ASP A 65 0.28 -3.10 -15.27
N GLY A 66 0.84 -3.90 -16.19
CA GLY A 66 0.06 -4.65 -17.18
C GLY A 66 -0.87 -5.69 -16.54
N ARG A 67 -0.38 -6.47 -15.56
CA ARG A 67 -1.22 -7.43 -14.82
C ARG A 67 -2.42 -6.77 -14.13
N LEU A 68 -2.21 -5.59 -13.54
CA LEU A 68 -3.29 -4.85 -12.90
C LEU A 68 -4.33 -4.36 -13.93
N ASP A 69 -3.87 -3.87 -15.08
CA ASP A 69 -4.75 -3.45 -16.18
C ASP A 69 -5.57 -4.65 -16.70
N ASP A 70 -4.95 -5.83 -16.89
CA ASP A 70 -5.63 -7.07 -17.30
C ASP A 70 -6.70 -7.53 -16.29
N GLU A 71 -6.43 -7.44 -14.97
CA GLU A 71 -7.40 -7.81 -13.94
C GLU A 71 -8.59 -6.85 -13.91
N ILE A 72 -8.36 -5.54 -14.05
CA ILE A 72 -9.43 -4.54 -14.11
C ILE A 72 -10.28 -4.75 -15.36
N GLU A 73 -9.68 -4.94 -16.53
CA GLU A 73 -10.39 -5.18 -17.78
C GLU A 73 -11.22 -6.47 -17.74
N ALA A 74 -10.71 -7.51 -17.10
CA ALA A 74 -11.43 -8.78 -16.93
C ALA A 74 -12.49 -8.77 -15.82
N GLY A 75 -12.66 -7.67 -15.08
CA GLY A 75 -13.62 -7.57 -13.97
C GLY A 75 -13.28 -8.51 -12.80
N ARG A 76 -12.01 -8.83 -12.56
CA ARG A 76 -11.57 -9.74 -11.49
C ARG A 76 -11.04 -8.96 -10.28
N SER A 77 -11.45 -9.39 -9.10
CA SER A 77 -10.92 -8.82 -7.85
C SER A 77 -9.41 -9.05 -7.74
N VAL A 78 -8.68 -7.99 -7.33
CA VAL A 78 -7.22 -7.99 -7.31
C VAL A 78 -6.67 -7.24 -6.11
N THR A 79 -5.55 -7.72 -5.57
CA THR A 79 -4.75 -7.01 -4.57
C THR A 79 -3.48 -6.45 -5.20
N VAL A 80 -3.15 -5.19 -4.94
CA VAL A 80 -1.89 -4.57 -5.35
C VAL A 80 -1.16 -4.00 -4.15
N GLU A 81 0.13 -4.32 -4.01
CA GLU A 81 1.01 -3.70 -3.03
C GLU A 81 1.80 -2.55 -3.64
N THR A 82 1.84 -1.41 -2.94
CA THR A 82 2.53 -0.21 -3.42
C THR A 82 3.13 0.62 -2.31
N VAL A 83 4.22 1.33 -2.60
CA VAL A 83 4.74 2.39 -1.71
C VAL A 83 3.85 3.63 -1.73
N LEU A 84 3.02 3.78 -2.76
CA LEU A 84 2.16 4.95 -3.00
C LEU A 84 2.95 6.26 -3.07
N SER A 85 4.10 6.26 -3.72
CA SER A 85 4.97 7.45 -3.83
C SER A 85 4.96 8.11 -5.23
N SER A 86 4.01 7.73 -6.08
CA SER A 86 3.78 8.31 -7.41
C SER A 86 2.31 8.29 -7.79
N ASP A 87 1.94 9.09 -8.78
CA ASP A 87 0.55 9.23 -9.25
C ASP A 87 0.09 8.08 -10.19
N LYS A 88 0.96 7.14 -10.53
CA LYS A 88 0.70 6.10 -11.54
C LYS A 88 -0.57 5.27 -11.31
N LEU A 89 -0.92 5.03 -10.05
CA LEU A 89 -2.10 4.22 -9.71
C LEU A 89 -3.42 5.01 -9.79
N LYS A 90 -3.37 6.35 -9.85
CA LYS A 90 -4.58 7.19 -9.85
C LYS A 90 -5.50 6.85 -11.01
N GLN A 91 -4.98 6.80 -12.22
CA GLN A 91 -5.79 6.49 -13.41
C GLN A 91 -6.44 5.11 -13.31
N ARG A 92 -5.73 4.11 -12.78
CA ARG A 92 -6.26 2.75 -12.59
C ARG A 92 -7.40 2.72 -11.57
N VAL A 93 -7.29 3.50 -10.49
CA VAL A 93 -8.40 3.66 -9.54
C VAL A 93 -9.62 4.28 -10.20
N GLU A 94 -9.45 5.35 -11.00
CA GLU A 94 -10.57 5.96 -11.72
C GLU A 94 -11.17 4.98 -12.75
N THR A 95 -10.33 4.26 -13.50
CA THR A 95 -10.79 3.23 -14.44
C THR A 95 -11.56 2.14 -13.71
N ALA A 96 -11.04 1.58 -12.63
CA ALA A 96 -11.69 0.55 -11.84
C ALA A 96 -13.07 1.02 -11.32
N LYS A 97 -13.16 2.25 -10.81
CA LYS A 97 -14.44 2.83 -10.36
C LYS A 97 -15.42 3.04 -11.51
N SER A 98 -14.95 3.37 -12.71
CA SER A 98 -15.83 3.55 -13.89
C SER A 98 -16.43 2.24 -14.41
N VAL A 99 -15.89 1.09 -13.98
CA VAL A 99 -16.39 -0.26 -14.32
C VAL A 99 -16.86 -1.03 -13.08
N ASP A 100 -17.41 -0.30 -12.11
CA ASP A 100 -18.12 -0.81 -10.92
C ASP A 100 -17.26 -1.62 -9.94
N PHE A 101 -15.92 -1.44 -9.92
CA PHE A 101 -15.11 -1.96 -8.84
C PHE A 101 -15.36 -1.22 -7.53
N ARG A 102 -15.42 -1.97 -6.44
CA ARG A 102 -15.20 -1.41 -5.11
C ARG A 102 -13.70 -1.20 -4.91
N VAL A 103 -13.32 -0.09 -4.30
CA VAL A 103 -11.93 0.22 -4.01
C VAL A 103 -11.72 0.21 -2.49
N ALA A 104 -10.80 -0.63 -2.02
CA ALA A 104 -10.36 -0.62 -0.63
C ALA A 104 -8.90 -0.17 -0.53
N LEU A 105 -8.62 0.72 0.40
CA LEU A 105 -7.27 1.19 0.72
C LEU A 105 -6.88 0.71 2.11
N VAL A 106 -5.87 -0.15 2.19
CA VAL A 106 -5.19 -0.48 3.45
C VAL A 106 -3.89 0.28 3.48
N TYR A 107 -3.75 1.21 4.44
CA TYR A 107 -2.56 2.03 4.57
C TYR A 107 -1.78 1.66 5.82
N VAL A 108 -0.51 1.28 5.65
CA VAL A 108 0.36 0.84 6.75
C VAL A 108 1.53 1.80 6.90
N THR A 109 1.69 2.36 8.10
CA THR A 109 2.79 3.29 8.38
C THR A 109 3.48 2.98 9.71
N LEU A 110 4.55 3.69 10.00
CA LEU A 110 5.26 3.71 11.28
C LEU A 110 5.28 5.13 11.81
N ARG A 111 5.20 5.27 13.13
CA ARG A 111 5.16 6.57 13.78
C ARG A 111 6.39 7.44 13.47
N HIS A 112 7.59 6.84 13.46
CA HIS A 112 8.83 7.57 13.31
C HIS A 112 9.53 7.28 11.99
N PRO A 113 9.99 8.31 11.24
CA PRO A 113 10.68 8.14 9.95
C PRO A 113 11.93 7.24 10.05
N ALA A 114 12.70 7.34 11.14
CA ALA A 114 13.90 6.56 11.35
C ALA A 114 13.66 5.04 11.37
N LEU A 115 12.48 4.60 11.83
CA LEU A 115 12.13 3.17 11.87
C LEU A 115 11.96 2.59 10.47
N HIS A 116 11.44 3.37 9.51
CA HIS A 116 11.37 2.95 8.11
C HIS A 116 12.76 2.64 7.56
N VAL A 117 13.71 3.54 7.81
CA VAL A 117 15.12 3.36 7.38
C VAL A 117 15.76 2.16 8.05
N ALA A 118 15.58 2.02 9.38
CA ALA A 118 16.13 0.90 10.14
C ALA A 118 15.62 -0.47 9.61
N ARG A 119 14.32 -0.60 9.37
CA ARG A 119 13.74 -1.84 8.85
C ARG A 119 14.17 -2.16 7.41
N VAL A 120 14.32 -1.14 6.56
CA VAL A 120 14.84 -1.35 5.20
C VAL A 120 16.28 -1.83 5.24
N ARG A 121 17.13 -1.24 6.09
CA ARG A 121 18.53 -1.69 6.29
C ARG A 121 18.61 -3.11 6.85
N GLN A 122 17.78 -3.45 7.83
CA GLN A 122 17.70 -4.81 8.39
C GLN A 122 17.30 -5.82 7.31
N ARG A 123 16.29 -5.50 6.48
CA ARG A 123 15.88 -6.36 5.37
C ARG A 123 16.99 -6.53 4.33
N HIS A 124 17.74 -5.48 4.03
CA HIS A 124 18.89 -5.55 3.13
C HIS A 124 19.98 -6.47 3.68
N ALA A 125 20.33 -6.37 4.97
CA ALA A 125 21.28 -7.25 5.62
C ALA A 125 20.90 -8.76 5.58
N LEU A 126 19.59 -9.03 5.39
CA LEU A 126 19.04 -10.39 5.20
C LEU A 126 18.86 -10.79 3.72
N GLY A 127 19.56 -10.11 2.80
CA GLY A 127 19.52 -10.40 1.36
C GLY A 127 18.42 -9.68 0.56
N GLY A 128 17.73 -8.72 1.16
CA GLY A 128 16.75 -7.91 0.44
C GLY A 128 17.38 -6.78 -0.39
N HIS A 129 16.55 -6.11 -1.19
CA HIS A 129 16.99 -4.98 -2.01
C HIS A 129 17.36 -3.76 -1.16
N ASP A 130 18.50 -3.13 -1.46
CA ASP A 130 18.95 -1.89 -0.81
C ASP A 130 18.16 -0.68 -1.37
N VAL A 131 17.74 0.17 -0.46
CA VAL A 131 17.15 1.47 -0.80
C VAL A 131 17.83 2.55 0.05
N PRO A 132 18.52 3.53 -0.56
CA PRO A 132 19.16 4.62 0.17
C PRO A 132 18.21 5.30 1.15
N ALA A 133 18.70 5.62 2.35
CA ALA A 133 17.89 6.19 3.42
C ALA A 133 17.12 7.45 2.99
N GLU A 134 17.77 8.35 2.25
CA GLU A 134 17.16 9.56 1.71
C GLU A 134 15.96 9.23 0.79
N ARG A 135 16.10 8.20 -0.05
CA ARG A 135 15.02 7.74 -0.93
C ARG A 135 13.85 7.16 -0.13
N VAL A 136 14.13 6.45 0.96
CA VAL A 136 13.09 5.91 1.87
C VAL A 136 12.29 7.07 2.48
N LEU A 137 12.96 8.10 3.00
CA LEU A 137 12.33 9.26 3.62
C LEU A 137 11.52 10.08 2.61
N ARG A 138 12.08 10.42 1.46
CA ARG A 138 11.38 11.15 0.40
C ARG A 138 10.14 10.39 -0.11
N ARG A 139 10.24 9.06 -0.27
CA ARG A 139 9.08 8.24 -0.67
C ARG A 139 8.02 8.19 0.43
N ARG A 140 8.42 8.21 1.71
CA ARG A 140 7.51 8.27 2.84
C ARG A 140 6.69 9.57 2.80
N GLU A 141 7.36 10.72 2.67
CA GLU A 141 6.70 12.02 2.57
C GLU A 141 5.70 12.02 1.41
N ARG A 142 6.13 11.61 0.22
CA ARG A 142 5.27 11.55 -0.95
C ARG A 142 4.10 10.59 -0.79
N SER A 143 4.30 9.48 -0.08
CA SER A 143 3.22 8.51 0.24
C SER A 143 2.15 9.12 1.14
N HIS A 144 2.55 9.91 2.16
CA HIS A 144 1.62 10.61 3.03
C HIS A 144 0.85 11.73 2.29
N GLU A 145 1.52 12.47 1.40
CA GLU A 145 0.86 13.49 0.56
C GLU A 145 -0.21 12.88 -0.35
N LEU A 146 0.10 11.74 -0.97
CA LEU A 146 -0.83 11.06 -1.88
C LEU A 146 -1.96 10.33 -1.17
N PHE A 147 -1.80 9.98 0.10
CA PHE A 147 -2.80 9.25 0.88
C PHE A 147 -4.20 9.86 0.78
N ALA A 148 -4.32 11.17 0.93
CA ALA A 148 -5.62 11.87 0.92
C ALA A 148 -6.41 11.58 -0.36
N TRP A 149 -5.78 11.70 -1.51
CA TRP A 149 -6.43 11.48 -2.80
C TRP A 149 -7.00 10.07 -2.94
N PHE A 150 -6.26 9.06 -2.50
CA PHE A 150 -6.69 7.66 -2.55
C PHE A 150 -7.77 7.36 -1.50
N ALA A 151 -7.62 7.91 -0.30
CA ALA A 151 -8.57 7.74 0.79
C ALA A 151 -9.96 8.36 0.50
N GLU A 152 -9.99 9.50 -0.16
CA GLU A 152 -11.24 10.11 -0.63
C GLU A 152 -12.00 9.20 -1.59
N ARG A 153 -11.30 8.55 -2.52
CA ARG A 153 -11.88 7.73 -3.60
C ARG A 153 -12.17 6.29 -3.20
N ALA A 154 -11.50 5.79 -2.18
CA ALA A 154 -11.75 4.44 -1.68
C ALA A 154 -13.12 4.34 -1.00
N ASP A 155 -13.81 3.23 -1.18
CA ASP A 155 -15.08 2.92 -0.52
C ASP A 155 -14.85 2.41 0.91
N LEU A 156 -13.71 1.75 1.14
CA LEU A 156 -13.21 1.32 2.44
C LEU A 156 -11.78 1.82 2.64
N VAL A 157 -11.48 2.37 3.81
CA VAL A 157 -10.11 2.72 4.22
C VAL A 157 -9.81 2.08 5.56
N LEU A 158 -8.65 1.43 5.67
CA LEU A 158 -8.11 0.90 6.92
C LEU A 158 -6.68 1.43 7.09
N VAL A 159 -6.40 2.09 8.20
CA VAL A 159 -5.07 2.65 8.52
C VAL A 159 -4.48 1.92 9.72
N PHE A 160 -3.25 1.43 9.56
CA PHE A 160 -2.53 0.71 10.60
C PHE A 160 -1.23 1.43 10.99
N ASP A 161 -1.03 1.63 12.29
CA ASP A 161 0.31 1.82 12.85
C ASP A 161 0.96 0.46 13.09
N ASN A 162 2.08 0.22 12.44
CA ASN A 162 2.86 -1.01 12.58
C ASN A 162 4.22 -0.75 13.26
N THR A 163 4.28 0.23 14.16
CA THR A 163 5.53 0.59 14.86
C THR A 163 6.06 -0.56 15.72
N ALA A 164 5.22 -1.28 16.41
CA ALA A 164 5.57 -2.50 17.16
C ALA A 164 4.83 -3.72 16.59
N ALA A 165 3.53 -3.78 16.75
CA ALA A 165 2.63 -4.74 16.13
C ALA A 165 1.55 -3.96 15.34
N PRO A 166 0.91 -4.55 14.32
CA PRO A 166 -0.15 -3.88 13.59
C PRO A 166 -1.31 -3.50 14.50
N VAL A 167 -1.59 -2.21 14.61
CA VAL A 167 -2.73 -1.67 15.36
C VAL A 167 -3.59 -0.87 14.39
N TYR A 168 -4.86 -1.21 14.28
CA TYR A 168 -5.84 -0.37 13.58
C TYR A 168 -5.95 0.98 14.28
N THR A 169 -5.88 2.07 13.53
CA THR A 169 -5.82 3.43 14.09
C THR A 169 -6.90 4.35 13.57
N ALA A 170 -7.32 4.15 12.33
CA ALA A 170 -8.36 4.93 11.68
C ALA A 170 -8.92 4.18 10.47
N GLY A 171 -10.12 4.56 10.02
CA GLY A 171 -10.67 4.01 8.80
C GLY A 171 -11.91 4.77 8.32
N LYS A 172 -12.39 4.36 7.14
CA LYS A 172 -13.64 4.84 6.54
C LYS A 172 -14.43 3.65 6.03
N ALA A 173 -15.69 3.57 6.37
CA ALA A 173 -16.65 2.64 5.78
C ALA A 173 -17.99 3.35 5.59
N ASP A 174 -18.66 3.10 4.47
CA ASP A 174 -19.95 3.71 4.12
C ASP A 174 -19.95 5.25 4.24
N GLY A 175 -18.82 5.86 3.90
CA GLY A 175 -18.61 7.31 3.98
C GLY A 175 -18.33 7.85 5.38
N VAL A 176 -18.38 7.03 6.43
CA VAL A 176 -18.16 7.43 7.82
C VAL A 176 -16.72 7.12 8.24
N TRP A 177 -16.05 8.11 8.83
CA TRP A 177 -14.70 7.98 9.36
C TRP A 177 -14.71 7.58 10.85
N ASP A 178 -13.82 6.64 11.19
CA ASP A 178 -13.43 6.30 12.56
C ASP A 178 -11.97 6.75 12.75
N LEU A 179 -11.72 7.54 13.81
CA LEU A 179 -10.39 8.08 14.14
C LEU A 179 -9.94 7.64 15.55
N ALA A 180 -10.43 6.52 16.06
CA ALA A 180 -10.33 6.11 17.47
C ALA A 180 -8.89 6.10 18.05
N ALA A 181 -7.87 5.88 17.25
CA ALA A 181 -6.47 5.86 17.68
C ALA A 181 -5.54 6.62 16.71
N SER A 182 -6.05 7.67 16.05
CA SER A 182 -5.27 8.45 15.05
C SER A 182 -4.10 9.22 15.65
N ASP A 183 -4.07 9.44 16.98
CA ASP A 183 -2.96 10.02 17.73
C ASP A 183 -1.67 9.16 17.75
N ARG A 184 -1.79 7.87 17.41
CA ARG A 184 -0.65 6.97 17.23
C ARG A 184 0.10 7.19 15.91
N LEU A 185 -0.53 7.84 14.94
CA LEU A 185 0.02 8.09 13.62
C LEU A 185 1.01 9.27 13.61
N PRO A 186 1.85 9.38 12.56
CA PRO A 186 2.57 10.62 12.29
C PRO A 186 1.62 11.81 12.20
N GLU A 187 1.99 12.96 12.77
CA GLU A 187 1.09 14.12 12.88
C GLU A 187 0.57 14.60 11.53
N GLU A 188 1.40 14.59 10.49
CA GLU A 188 1.00 14.96 9.13
C GLU A 188 -0.13 14.07 8.57
N LEU A 189 -0.11 12.78 8.93
CA LEU A 189 -1.14 11.82 8.51
C LEU A 189 -2.40 11.96 9.37
N ALA A 190 -2.23 12.12 10.69
CA ALA A 190 -3.34 12.37 11.62
C ALA A 190 -4.10 13.67 11.27
N ALA A 191 -3.38 14.74 10.93
CA ALA A 191 -3.97 15.99 10.46
C ALA A 191 -4.76 15.80 9.15
N THR A 192 -4.21 15.02 8.21
CA THR A 192 -4.91 14.68 6.98
C THR A 192 -6.21 13.92 7.25
N LEU A 193 -6.19 12.94 8.14
CA LEU A 193 -7.38 12.16 8.52
C LEU A 193 -8.45 13.04 9.17
N ARG A 194 -8.07 13.93 10.10
CA ARG A 194 -9.01 14.89 10.72
C ARG A 194 -9.67 15.77 9.67
N ARG A 195 -8.91 16.26 8.67
CA ARG A 195 -9.46 17.06 7.57
C ARG A 195 -10.41 16.27 6.66
N LEU A 196 -10.17 14.97 6.46
CA LEU A 196 -11.02 14.11 5.64
C LEU A 196 -12.32 13.69 6.37
N ALA A 197 -12.27 13.68 7.68
CA ALA A 197 -13.42 13.29 8.52
C ALA A 197 -14.42 14.45 8.77
N GLY A 198 -14.06 15.69 8.41
CA GLY A 198 -14.88 16.91 8.56
C GLY A 198 -14.53 17.66 9.81
#